data_fef543a1afebc61728491bbdad3e0879
#
_entry.id   fef543a1afebc61728491bbdad3e0879
#
_cell.length_a   1.000
_cell.length_b   1.000
_cell.length_c   1.000
_cell.angle_alpha   90.00
_cell.angle_beta   90.00
_cell.angle_gamma   90.00
#
_symmetry.space_group_name_H-M   'P 1'
#
loop_
_entity.id
_entity.type
_entity.pdbx_description
1 polymer ?
#
loop_
_entity_poly.entity_id
_entity_poly.type
_entity_poly.pdbx_seq_one_letter_code
_entity_poly.pdbx_strand_id
1 'polypeptide(L)'
;YEIAQCLVGSEMCIRDRVYYLNFKPEQDQDWQDLAAEYTKETGVPVTVVTAASGQYETTLMSEMEKSEAPTLFQVNGPVGLANWKDYCYDLSGSKLYGELTSDSFALKDGDAVTSIAYVIETYGIIYNKELLSAAGYTQDDIKGFDDLKKVADDIQARKAELGVDGAFTSAGMDGSSDWRFKTHLANLPIYYEYKADGIGSTDAIKGTYLDNYKQIWDLYITDSTCDPTLLASKTGNDAVAEFVGKKAVFYQNGTWAYNDVKDLGDDNLGMLPIYIGVDGEENQGLCTGSENFWCVNNASSDADIQATLDFLYWCVTSEAGTSAMADKMGFVIPFKKAKDSTNPLIAIANDYVAAGKTSVDWCFSTMPSEEWKNGVGSALTAYAAGTGDWNGVVTAFVDGWAKEYKLANG
;
A
#
# COMPACT_ATOMS: atom_id res chain seq x y z
N TYR A 1 -18.56 -59.87 -26.00
CA TYR A 1 -18.20 -59.37 -24.66
C TYR A 1 -16.75 -58.89 -24.71
N GLU A 2 -16.56 -57.62 -25.04
CA GLU A 2 -15.23 -57.03 -24.91
C GLU A 2 -15.25 -56.12 -23.65
N ILE A 3 -14.55 -56.56 -22.65
CA ILE A 3 -14.20 -55.78 -21.51
C ILE A 3 -13.02 -54.92 -21.91
N ALA A 4 -13.27 -53.64 -22.15
CA ALA A 4 -12.22 -52.66 -22.33
C ALA A 4 -11.37 -52.62 -21.04
N GLN A 5 -10.14 -53.12 -21.15
CA GLN A 5 -9.12 -52.91 -20.13
C GLN A 5 -8.73 -51.42 -20.15
N CYS A 6 -9.27 -50.69 -19.19
CA CYS A 6 -8.68 -49.40 -18.84
C CYS A 6 -7.27 -49.67 -18.32
N LEU A 7 -6.29 -49.38 -19.15
CA LEU A 7 -4.91 -49.29 -18.74
C LEU A 7 -4.80 -48.14 -17.70
N VAL A 8 -4.61 -48.57 -16.48
CA VAL A 8 -4.18 -47.71 -15.38
C VAL A 8 -2.71 -47.42 -15.62
N GLY A 9 -2.45 -46.44 -16.45
CA GLY A 9 -1.21 -45.68 -16.42
C GLY A 9 -1.54 -44.44 -15.63
N SER A 10 -1.13 -44.38 -14.38
CA SER A 10 -1.17 -43.16 -13.60
C SER A 10 -0.07 -42.22 -14.08
N GLU A 11 -0.21 -41.66 -15.26
CA GLU A 11 0.20 -40.28 -15.43
C GLU A 11 -0.87 -39.48 -14.71
N MET A 12 -0.56 -39.12 -13.48
CA MET A 12 -1.20 -38.01 -12.84
C MET A 12 -1.03 -36.86 -13.83
N CYS A 13 -2.08 -36.55 -14.59
CA CYS A 13 -2.09 -35.35 -15.41
C CYS A 13 -1.77 -34.23 -14.45
N ILE A 14 -0.54 -33.74 -14.50
CA ILE A 14 -0.13 -32.50 -13.89
C ILE A 14 -1.01 -31.47 -14.60
N ARG A 15 -2.14 -31.14 -14.00
CA ARG A 15 -2.96 -30.03 -14.48
C ARG A 15 -2.16 -28.78 -14.17
N ASP A 16 -1.92 -28.01 -15.20
CA ASP A 16 -1.37 -26.66 -15.06
C ASP A 16 -2.12 -25.95 -13.93
N ARG A 17 -1.38 -25.34 -13.03
CA ARG A 17 -1.96 -24.70 -11.84
C ARG A 17 -1.46 -23.29 -11.68
N VAL A 18 -2.24 -22.48 -11.02
CA VAL A 18 -1.85 -21.17 -10.51
C VAL A 18 -1.86 -21.22 -9.00
N TYR A 19 -0.75 -20.81 -8.38
CA TYR A 19 -0.68 -20.58 -6.95
C TYR A 19 -0.30 -19.12 -6.70
N TYR A 20 -1.26 -18.31 -6.28
CA TYR A 20 -1.09 -16.90 -5.95
C TYR A 20 -0.88 -16.70 -4.46
N LEU A 21 0.30 -16.22 -4.06
CA LEU A 21 0.54 -15.70 -2.72
C LEU A 21 0.12 -14.23 -2.68
N ASN A 22 -1.08 -13.97 -2.16
CA ASN A 22 -1.67 -12.64 -2.09
C ASN A 22 -1.12 -11.83 -0.91
N PHE A 23 -0.75 -10.58 -1.20
CA PHE A 23 -0.24 -9.62 -0.22
C PHE A 23 -1.34 -8.90 0.57
N LYS A 24 -2.52 -8.70 -0.04
CA LYS A 24 -3.58 -7.83 0.47
C LYS A 24 -4.63 -8.62 1.26
N PRO A 25 -4.54 -8.67 2.61
CA PRO A 25 -5.51 -9.41 3.43
C PRO A 25 -6.93 -8.86 3.32
N GLU A 26 -7.10 -7.56 3.07
CA GLU A 26 -8.39 -6.91 2.87
C GLU A 26 -9.12 -7.38 1.60
N GLN A 27 -8.40 -8.05 0.67
CA GLN A 27 -8.92 -8.54 -0.60
C GLN A 27 -8.95 -10.07 -0.67
N ASP A 28 -8.76 -10.77 0.46
CA ASP A 28 -8.67 -12.25 0.46
C ASP A 28 -9.89 -12.91 -0.20
N GLN A 29 -11.09 -12.56 0.25
CA GLN A 29 -12.32 -13.17 -0.27
C GLN A 29 -12.55 -12.83 -1.75
N ASP A 30 -12.25 -11.61 -2.17
CA ASP A 30 -12.42 -11.18 -3.56
C ASP A 30 -11.50 -11.95 -4.50
N TRP A 31 -10.25 -12.21 -4.09
CA TRP A 31 -9.33 -13.05 -4.85
C TRP A 31 -9.73 -14.52 -4.87
N GLN A 32 -10.27 -15.06 -3.75
CA GLN A 32 -10.81 -16.43 -3.71
C GLN A 32 -11.98 -16.58 -4.69
N ASP A 33 -12.91 -15.63 -4.70
CA ASP A 33 -14.08 -15.63 -5.58
C ASP A 33 -13.66 -15.54 -7.06
N LEU A 34 -12.72 -14.64 -7.38
CA LEU A 34 -12.21 -14.47 -8.74
C LEU A 34 -11.45 -15.70 -9.24
N ALA A 35 -10.64 -16.32 -8.39
CA ALA A 35 -9.96 -17.58 -8.68
C ALA A 35 -10.95 -18.73 -8.95
N ALA A 36 -12.02 -18.81 -8.18
CA ALA A 36 -13.07 -19.82 -8.39
C ALA A 36 -13.82 -19.59 -9.71
N GLU A 37 -14.09 -18.35 -10.10
CA GLU A 37 -14.72 -18.01 -11.38
C GLU A 37 -13.83 -18.40 -12.55
N TYR A 38 -12.55 -18.05 -12.53
CA TYR A 38 -11.57 -18.46 -13.55
C TYR A 38 -11.46 -19.97 -13.67
N THR A 39 -11.35 -20.67 -12.54
CA THR A 39 -11.28 -22.14 -12.50
C THR A 39 -12.53 -22.78 -13.12
N LYS A 40 -13.70 -22.22 -12.82
CA LYS A 40 -14.99 -22.70 -13.40
C LYS A 40 -15.04 -22.50 -14.91
N GLU A 41 -14.54 -21.38 -15.41
CA GLU A 41 -14.55 -21.03 -16.82
C GLU A 41 -13.54 -21.86 -17.63
N THR A 42 -12.32 -22.01 -17.11
CA THR A 42 -11.18 -22.56 -17.88
C THR A 42 -10.84 -24.00 -17.51
N GLY A 43 -11.22 -24.46 -16.33
CA GLY A 43 -10.82 -25.75 -15.76
C GLY A 43 -9.41 -25.75 -15.16
N VAL A 44 -8.67 -24.62 -15.21
CA VAL A 44 -7.35 -24.45 -14.59
C VAL A 44 -7.54 -24.12 -13.10
N PRO A 45 -6.99 -24.92 -12.17
CA PRO A 45 -7.11 -24.65 -10.74
C PRO A 45 -6.26 -23.43 -10.34
N VAL A 46 -6.87 -22.50 -9.61
CA VAL A 46 -6.20 -21.36 -9.01
C VAL A 46 -6.34 -21.44 -7.49
N THR A 47 -5.22 -21.49 -6.79
CA THR A 47 -5.16 -21.46 -5.34
C THR A 47 -4.66 -20.08 -4.91
N VAL A 48 -5.40 -19.43 -4.04
CA VAL A 48 -4.99 -18.16 -3.41
C VAL A 48 -4.68 -18.42 -1.95
N VAL A 49 -3.49 -18.02 -1.51
CA VAL A 49 -3.10 -18.01 -0.09
C VAL A 49 -2.75 -16.58 0.25
N THR A 50 -3.38 -16.05 1.29
CA THR A 50 -3.19 -14.67 1.70
C THR A 50 -2.32 -14.60 2.95
N ALA A 51 -1.25 -13.80 2.89
CA ALA A 51 -0.39 -13.56 4.04
C ALA A 51 -1.10 -12.62 5.04
N ALA A 52 -0.85 -12.84 6.33
CA ALA A 52 -1.31 -11.90 7.34
C ALA A 52 -0.62 -10.53 7.19
N SER A 53 -1.30 -9.47 7.62
CA SER A 53 -0.75 -8.11 7.60
C SER A 53 0.62 -8.03 8.28
N GLY A 54 1.59 -7.42 7.60
CA GLY A 54 2.97 -7.30 8.08
C GLY A 54 3.80 -8.58 8.03
N GLN A 55 3.26 -9.70 7.50
CA GLN A 55 3.95 -11.00 7.47
C GLN A 55 4.27 -11.49 6.05
N TYR A 56 4.07 -10.66 5.03
CA TYR A 56 4.17 -11.12 3.66
C TYR A 56 5.57 -11.64 3.30
N GLU A 57 6.62 -10.89 3.57
CA GLU A 57 8.00 -11.29 3.24
C GLU A 57 8.42 -12.60 3.93
N THR A 58 8.09 -12.74 5.23
CA THR A 58 8.37 -13.96 5.99
C THR A 58 7.60 -15.15 5.40
N THR A 59 6.34 -14.93 5.02
CA THR A 59 5.49 -15.95 4.40
C THR A 59 6.05 -16.32 3.02
N LEU A 60 6.41 -15.34 2.19
CA LEU A 60 6.96 -15.56 0.86
C LEU A 60 8.26 -16.39 0.91
N MET A 61 9.18 -16.02 1.82
CA MET A 61 10.41 -16.81 2.03
C MET A 61 10.11 -18.27 2.36
N SER A 62 9.17 -18.50 3.28
CA SER A 62 8.77 -19.86 3.68
C SER A 62 8.07 -20.62 2.56
N GLU A 63 7.21 -19.95 1.77
CA GLU A 63 6.49 -20.58 0.66
C GLU A 63 7.40 -20.90 -0.52
N MET A 64 8.40 -20.07 -0.81
CA MET A 64 9.36 -20.30 -1.89
C MET A 64 10.29 -21.49 -1.65
N GLU A 65 10.49 -21.91 -0.40
CA GLU A 65 11.27 -23.10 -0.05
C GLU A 65 10.50 -24.42 -0.24
N LYS A 66 9.20 -24.38 -0.47
CA LYS A 66 8.37 -25.56 -0.64
C LYS A 66 8.56 -26.18 -2.04
N SER A 67 8.33 -27.50 -2.14
CA SER A 67 8.29 -28.20 -3.44
C SER A 67 7.18 -27.68 -4.36
N GLU A 68 6.16 -27.08 -3.78
CA GLU A 68 5.01 -26.47 -4.44
C GLU A 68 4.97 -24.98 -4.11
N ALA A 69 6.00 -24.26 -4.56
CA ALA A 69 6.13 -22.82 -4.36
C ALA A 69 5.05 -22.03 -5.14
N PRO A 70 4.75 -20.78 -4.73
CA PRO A 70 3.90 -19.89 -5.49
C PRO A 70 4.39 -19.70 -6.93
N THR A 71 3.47 -19.79 -7.90
CA THR A 71 3.73 -19.46 -9.31
C THR A 71 3.58 -17.97 -9.57
N LEU A 72 2.77 -17.30 -8.71
CA LEU A 72 2.50 -15.88 -8.72
C LEU A 72 2.73 -15.32 -7.31
N PHE A 73 3.54 -14.29 -7.22
CA PHE A 73 3.80 -13.55 -5.98
C PHE A 73 3.89 -12.07 -6.28
N GLN A 74 4.07 -11.23 -5.26
CA GLN A 74 4.27 -9.80 -5.45
C GLN A 74 5.53 -9.30 -4.78
N VAL A 75 6.01 -8.15 -5.25
CA VAL A 75 7.06 -7.36 -4.61
C VAL A 75 6.59 -5.93 -4.38
N ASN A 76 7.10 -5.30 -3.32
CA ASN A 76 6.84 -3.90 -3.02
C ASN A 76 7.88 -3.02 -3.72
N GLY A 77 7.60 -2.66 -4.97
CA GLY A 77 8.45 -1.80 -5.76
C GLY A 77 9.87 -2.34 -5.98
N PRO A 78 10.81 -1.48 -6.43
CA PRO A 78 12.19 -1.86 -6.67
C PRO A 78 12.93 -2.35 -5.43
N VAL A 79 12.60 -1.83 -4.23
CA VAL A 79 13.22 -2.26 -2.97
C VAL A 79 12.90 -3.72 -2.67
N GLY A 80 11.62 -4.09 -2.77
CA GLY A 80 11.20 -5.49 -2.65
C GLY A 80 11.77 -6.37 -3.77
N LEU A 81 11.78 -5.86 -5.03
CA LEU A 81 12.35 -6.58 -6.16
C LEU A 81 13.82 -6.94 -5.97
N ALA A 82 14.62 -6.09 -5.33
CA ALA A 82 16.05 -6.36 -5.10
C ALA A 82 16.30 -7.70 -4.42
N ASN A 83 15.39 -8.16 -3.56
CA ASN A 83 15.48 -9.46 -2.87
C ASN A 83 14.97 -10.65 -3.71
N TRP A 84 14.16 -10.40 -4.72
CA TRP A 84 13.40 -11.44 -5.43
C TRP A 84 13.64 -11.50 -6.94
N LYS A 85 14.44 -10.59 -7.51
CA LYS A 85 14.64 -10.48 -8.96
C LYS A 85 15.09 -11.79 -9.63
N ASP A 86 15.90 -12.59 -8.95
CA ASP A 86 16.41 -13.86 -9.45
C ASP A 86 15.33 -14.95 -9.58
N TYR A 87 14.17 -14.74 -8.94
CA TYR A 87 12.99 -15.60 -9.02
C TYR A 87 11.95 -15.12 -10.04
N CYS A 88 12.18 -13.97 -10.68
CA CYS A 88 11.20 -13.37 -11.58
C CYS A 88 11.38 -13.88 -13.01
N TYR A 89 10.28 -14.34 -13.62
CA TYR A 89 10.20 -14.65 -15.03
C TYR A 89 10.19 -13.36 -15.86
N ASP A 90 10.86 -13.38 -17.04
CA ASP A 90 10.86 -12.24 -17.96
C ASP A 90 9.51 -12.09 -18.67
N LEU A 91 8.78 -11.05 -18.31
CA LEU A 91 7.44 -10.73 -18.83
C LEU A 91 7.47 -9.91 -20.12
N SER A 92 8.64 -9.52 -20.66
CA SER A 92 8.76 -8.60 -21.80
C SER A 92 8.03 -9.10 -23.07
N GLY A 93 7.96 -10.42 -23.27
CA GLY A 93 7.22 -11.07 -24.36
C GLY A 93 5.78 -11.42 -24.04
N SER A 94 5.28 -11.14 -22.85
CA SER A 94 3.94 -11.55 -22.41
C SER A 94 2.82 -10.65 -23.00
N LYS A 95 1.64 -11.25 -23.22
CA LYS A 95 0.44 -10.47 -23.55
C LYS A 95 0.07 -9.49 -22.43
N LEU A 96 0.33 -9.87 -21.17
CA LEU A 96 0.07 -9.05 -19.99
C LEU A 96 0.82 -7.71 -20.06
N TYR A 97 2.13 -7.75 -20.36
CA TYR A 97 2.93 -6.54 -20.52
C TYR A 97 2.39 -5.64 -21.64
N GLY A 98 1.94 -6.25 -22.74
CA GLY A 98 1.32 -5.54 -23.85
C GLY A 98 0.02 -4.80 -23.52
N GLU A 99 -0.65 -5.13 -22.40
CA GLU A 99 -1.88 -4.45 -21.96
C GLU A 99 -1.61 -3.24 -21.03
N LEU A 100 -0.38 -3.03 -20.55
CA LEU A 100 -0.06 -1.84 -19.76
C LEU A 100 -0.34 -0.54 -20.51
N THR A 101 -0.80 0.47 -19.79
CA THR A 101 -1.02 1.83 -20.33
C THR A 101 0.27 2.63 -20.44
N SER A 102 1.30 2.27 -19.67
CA SER A 102 2.63 2.90 -19.67
C SER A 102 3.69 1.92 -19.16
N ASP A 103 4.89 2.01 -19.71
CA ASP A 103 6.08 1.26 -19.25
C ASP A 103 6.51 1.66 -17.81
N SER A 104 6.06 2.79 -17.30
CA SER A 104 6.31 3.22 -15.92
C SER A 104 5.68 2.29 -14.87
N PHE A 105 4.73 1.46 -15.29
CA PHE A 105 4.10 0.45 -14.44
C PHE A 105 4.79 -0.92 -14.49
N ALA A 106 5.98 -0.99 -15.06
CA ALA A 106 6.82 -2.20 -15.09
C ALA A 106 8.16 -1.94 -14.39
N LEU A 107 8.63 -2.91 -13.62
CA LEU A 107 10.00 -2.90 -13.12
C LEU A 107 10.86 -3.75 -14.04
N LYS A 108 12.10 -3.32 -14.24
CA LYS A 108 13.05 -3.95 -15.17
C LYS A 108 14.38 -4.26 -14.47
N ASP A 109 14.99 -5.37 -14.88
CA ASP A 109 16.39 -5.68 -14.59
C ASP A 109 17.11 -5.83 -15.93
N GLY A 110 17.91 -4.83 -16.30
CA GLY A 110 18.43 -4.70 -17.67
C GLY A 110 17.28 -4.55 -18.70
N ASP A 111 17.23 -5.43 -19.68
CA ASP A 111 16.19 -5.45 -20.71
C ASP A 111 14.96 -6.29 -20.31
N ALA A 112 15.06 -7.11 -19.25
CA ALA A 112 13.99 -7.97 -18.79
C ALA A 112 12.93 -7.19 -17.99
N VAL A 113 11.65 -7.46 -18.26
CA VAL A 113 10.52 -6.98 -17.44
C VAL A 113 10.28 -8.01 -16.33
N THR A 114 10.71 -7.70 -15.13
CA THR A 114 10.67 -8.63 -13.99
C THR A 114 9.34 -8.62 -13.26
N SER A 115 8.62 -7.51 -13.29
CA SER A 115 7.34 -7.37 -12.59
C SER A 115 6.46 -6.27 -13.19
N ILE A 116 5.16 -6.37 -12.92
CA ILE A 116 4.13 -5.48 -13.47
C ILE A 116 3.22 -5.00 -12.34
N ALA A 117 3.06 -3.68 -12.22
CA ALA A 117 2.10 -3.09 -11.30
C ALA A 117 0.67 -3.54 -11.63
N TYR A 118 -0.09 -3.91 -10.62
CA TYR A 118 -1.47 -4.33 -10.82
C TYR A 118 -2.51 -3.37 -10.22
N VAL A 119 -2.07 -2.39 -9.44
CA VAL A 119 -2.95 -1.39 -8.84
C VAL A 119 -2.25 -0.06 -8.70
N ILE A 120 -2.97 1.03 -8.95
CA ILE A 120 -2.59 2.39 -8.60
C ILE A 120 -3.40 2.76 -7.37
N GLU A 121 -2.74 3.25 -6.34
CA GLU A 121 -3.36 3.57 -5.06
C GLU A 121 -3.09 5.00 -4.65
N THR A 122 -3.97 5.51 -3.79
CA THR A 122 -3.89 6.87 -3.28
C THR A 122 -4.09 6.86 -1.78
N TYR A 123 -3.30 7.63 -1.03
CA TYR A 123 -3.47 7.79 0.40
C TYR A 123 -3.44 9.25 0.84
N GLY A 124 -3.99 9.44 2.01
CA GLY A 124 -4.11 10.72 2.70
C GLY A 124 -4.58 10.51 4.14
N ILE A 125 -5.40 11.42 4.60
CA ILE A 125 -6.09 11.32 5.89
C ILE A 125 -7.57 11.10 5.61
N ILE A 126 -8.04 9.86 5.78
CA ILE A 126 -9.47 9.54 5.74
C ILE A 126 -10.13 10.19 6.95
N TYR A 127 -11.30 10.79 6.79
CA TYR A 127 -12.01 11.41 7.89
C TYR A 127 -13.51 11.09 7.87
N ASN A 128 -14.10 11.10 9.07
CA ASN A 128 -15.54 10.94 9.27
C ASN A 128 -16.20 12.31 9.22
N LYS A 129 -17.02 12.55 8.17
CA LYS A 129 -17.69 13.84 7.93
C LYS A 129 -18.69 14.20 9.04
N GLU A 130 -19.41 13.19 9.57
CA GLU A 130 -20.36 13.39 10.67
C GLU A 130 -19.66 13.91 11.92
N LEU A 131 -18.55 13.28 12.31
CA LEU A 131 -17.77 13.67 13.49
C LEU A 131 -17.08 15.03 13.30
N LEU A 132 -16.53 15.29 12.12
CA LEU A 132 -15.92 16.58 11.77
C LEU A 132 -16.95 17.71 11.85
N SER A 133 -18.14 17.47 11.28
CA SER A 133 -19.28 18.43 11.33
C SER A 133 -19.79 18.64 12.77
N ALA A 134 -19.86 17.58 13.58
CA ALA A 134 -20.24 17.68 14.98
C ALA A 134 -19.24 18.52 15.81
N ALA A 135 -17.96 18.51 15.41
CA ALA A 135 -16.94 19.38 15.97
C ALA A 135 -17.03 20.84 15.48
N GLY A 136 -17.88 21.12 14.48
CA GLY A 136 -18.11 22.46 13.92
C GLY A 136 -17.22 22.80 12.73
N TYR A 137 -16.64 21.79 12.08
CA TYR A 137 -15.71 21.96 10.95
C TYR A 137 -16.17 21.21 9.69
N THR A 138 -15.64 21.63 8.58
CA THR A 138 -15.77 20.98 7.27
C THR A 138 -14.40 20.79 6.63
N GLN A 139 -14.31 20.11 5.51
CA GLN A 139 -13.08 19.99 4.72
C GLN A 139 -12.52 21.36 4.32
N ASP A 140 -13.37 22.35 4.04
CA ASP A 140 -12.98 23.68 3.61
C ASP A 140 -12.23 24.49 4.69
N ASP A 141 -12.32 24.08 5.93
CA ASP A 141 -11.60 24.66 7.05
C ASP A 141 -10.15 24.16 7.18
N ILE A 142 -9.74 23.17 6.34
CA ILE A 142 -8.43 22.51 6.41
C ILE A 142 -7.74 22.62 5.05
N LYS A 143 -6.83 23.58 4.90
CA LYS A 143 -6.12 23.87 3.64
C LYS A 143 -4.60 23.77 3.75
N GLY A 144 -4.09 23.44 4.94
CA GLY A 144 -2.69 23.28 5.24
C GLY A 144 -2.49 22.71 6.63
N PHE A 145 -1.23 22.55 7.03
CA PHE A 145 -0.88 21.96 8.34
C PHE A 145 -1.41 22.76 9.53
N ASP A 146 -1.31 24.09 9.50
CA ASP A 146 -1.77 24.93 10.62
C ASP A 146 -3.28 24.80 10.85
N ASP A 147 -4.05 24.71 9.77
CA ASP A 147 -5.50 24.46 9.86
C ASP A 147 -5.78 23.06 10.41
N LEU A 148 -5.09 22.02 9.87
CA LEU A 148 -5.23 20.65 10.35
C LEU A 148 -4.92 20.56 11.84
N LYS A 149 -3.80 21.15 12.25
CA LYS A 149 -3.38 21.18 13.66
C LYS A 149 -4.41 21.88 14.54
N LYS A 150 -4.89 23.05 14.14
CA LYS A 150 -5.92 23.80 14.87
C LYS A 150 -7.19 22.96 15.08
N VAL A 151 -7.65 22.29 14.01
CA VAL A 151 -8.86 21.44 14.08
C VAL A 151 -8.63 20.23 14.96
N ALA A 152 -7.49 19.57 14.84
CA ALA A 152 -7.13 18.39 15.64
C ALA A 152 -6.98 18.74 17.12
N ASP A 153 -6.24 19.82 17.46
CA ASP A 153 -6.06 20.31 18.85
C ASP A 153 -7.44 20.61 19.49
N ASP A 154 -8.36 21.25 18.75
CA ASP A 154 -9.70 21.57 19.26
C ASP A 154 -10.53 20.31 19.50
N ILE A 155 -10.52 19.36 18.57
CA ILE A 155 -11.20 18.07 18.73
C ILE A 155 -10.61 17.31 19.93
N GLN A 156 -9.29 17.27 20.06
CA GLN A 156 -8.61 16.59 21.17
C GLN A 156 -8.98 17.23 22.53
N ALA A 157 -9.02 18.55 22.58
CA ALA A 157 -9.41 19.27 23.79
C ALA A 157 -10.87 19.01 24.21
N ARG A 158 -11.77 18.84 23.23
CA ARG A 158 -13.21 18.61 23.43
C ARG A 158 -13.64 17.16 23.26
N LYS A 159 -12.71 16.21 23.23
CA LYS A 159 -13.02 14.80 22.91
C LYS A 159 -14.12 14.17 23.76
N ALA A 160 -14.17 14.50 25.05
CA ALA A 160 -15.21 14.01 25.95
C ALA A 160 -16.60 14.56 25.59
N GLU A 161 -16.69 15.85 25.19
CA GLU A 161 -17.91 16.49 24.70
C GLU A 161 -18.38 15.88 23.39
N LEU A 162 -17.43 15.62 22.47
CA LEU A 162 -17.69 15.07 21.14
C LEU A 162 -17.93 13.55 21.14
N GLY A 163 -17.66 12.86 22.26
CA GLY A 163 -17.83 11.41 22.38
C GLY A 163 -16.76 10.59 21.65
N VAL A 164 -15.62 11.21 21.33
CA VAL A 164 -14.45 10.56 20.72
C VAL A 164 -13.35 10.34 21.77
N ASP A 165 -12.38 9.47 21.46
CA ASP A 165 -11.23 9.21 22.33
C ASP A 165 -9.98 10.01 21.88
N GLY A 166 -9.97 10.51 20.63
CA GLY A 166 -8.92 11.35 20.07
C GLY A 166 -9.31 11.97 18.74
N ALA A 167 -8.55 12.95 18.26
CA ALA A 167 -8.75 13.50 16.93
C ALA A 167 -8.32 12.46 15.87
N PHE A 168 -7.15 11.83 16.03
CA PHE A 168 -6.65 10.77 15.16
C PHE A 168 -6.80 9.39 15.80
N THR A 169 -6.90 8.36 14.96
CA THR A 169 -6.68 6.97 15.38
C THR A 169 -5.29 6.80 15.93
N SER A 170 -5.05 5.73 16.68
CA SER A 170 -3.70 5.40 17.16
C SER A 170 -2.70 5.30 16.00
N ALA A 171 -1.55 5.96 16.17
CA ALA A 171 -0.41 5.86 15.27
C ALA A 171 0.38 4.59 15.59
N GLY A 172 -0.23 3.42 15.38
CA GLY A 172 0.34 2.13 15.74
C GLY A 172 1.66 1.85 15.03
N MET A 173 2.63 1.37 15.79
CA MET A 173 3.99 1.09 15.34
C MET A 173 4.37 -0.40 15.45
N ASP A 174 3.39 -1.29 15.57
CA ASP A 174 3.64 -2.70 15.38
C ASP A 174 3.84 -3.04 13.88
N GLY A 175 4.36 -4.23 13.56
CA GLY A 175 4.69 -4.62 12.18
C GLY A 175 3.49 -4.66 11.23
N SER A 176 2.25 -4.63 11.72
CA SER A 176 1.04 -4.57 10.90
C SER A 176 0.62 -3.13 10.54
N SER A 177 1.23 -2.11 11.15
CA SER A 177 0.77 -0.73 11.11
C SER A 177 1.86 0.30 10.82
N ASP A 178 3.10 0.03 11.17
CA ASP A 178 4.24 0.96 11.16
C ASP A 178 4.57 1.53 9.77
N TRP A 179 4.26 0.79 8.70
CA TRP A 179 4.43 1.21 7.32
C TRP A 179 3.73 2.53 6.99
N ARG A 180 2.61 2.82 7.67
CA ARG A 180 1.88 4.09 7.51
C ARG A 180 2.76 5.31 7.83
N PHE A 181 3.73 5.16 8.72
CA PHE A 181 4.56 6.24 9.24
C PHE A 181 6.00 6.17 8.76
N LYS A 182 6.65 5.00 8.82
CA LYS A 182 8.04 4.83 8.38
C LYS A 182 8.22 4.86 6.86
N THR A 183 7.12 4.63 6.10
CA THR A 183 7.12 4.65 4.62
C THR A 183 6.22 5.76 4.09
N HIS A 184 4.91 5.69 4.35
CA HIS A 184 3.94 6.60 3.74
C HIS A 184 4.06 8.04 4.26
N LEU A 185 4.18 8.25 5.57
CA LEU A 185 4.40 9.58 6.12
C LEU A 185 5.81 10.08 5.79
N ALA A 186 6.84 9.21 5.86
CA ALA A 186 8.21 9.54 5.49
C ALA A 186 8.38 9.93 4.02
N ASN A 187 7.45 9.55 3.16
CA ASN A 187 7.41 9.95 1.75
C ASN A 187 7.34 11.47 1.57
N LEU A 188 6.61 12.16 2.44
CA LEU A 188 6.37 13.61 2.30
C LEU A 188 7.68 14.42 2.38
N PRO A 189 8.51 14.30 3.44
CA PRO A 189 9.78 15.02 3.50
C PRO A 189 10.73 14.65 2.36
N ILE A 190 10.73 13.40 1.88
CA ILE A 190 11.54 12.97 0.73
C ILE A 190 11.04 13.64 -0.55
N TYR A 191 9.74 13.59 -0.83
CA TYR A 191 9.14 14.21 -2.01
C TYR A 191 9.43 15.70 -2.10
N TYR A 192 9.26 16.43 -0.99
CA TYR A 192 9.51 17.87 -0.97
C TYR A 192 10.99 18.20 -1.12
N GLU A 193 11.90 17.42 -0.56
CA GLU A 193 13.33 17.58 -0.78
C GLU A 193 13.69 17.35 -2.25
N TYR A 194 13.19 16.28 -2.85
CA TYR A 194 13.41 16.00 -4.27
C TYR A 194 12.87 17.10 -5.18
N LYS A 195 11.68 17.59 -4.88
CA LYS A 195 11.06 18.70 -5.61
C LYS A 195 11.87 20.00 -5.51
N ALA A 196 12.36 20.32 -4.30
CA ALA A 196 13.17 21.52 -4.06
C ALA A 196 14.54 21.43 -4.75
N ASP A 197 15.15 20.24 -4.77
CA ASP A 197 16.45 19.99 -5.40
C ASP A 197 16.35 19.71 -6.92
N GLY A 198 15.14 19.49 -7.46
CA GLY A 198 14.92 19.14 -8.87
C GLY A 198 15.47 17.76 -9.25
N ILE A 199 15.43 16.79 -8.32
CA ILE A 199 15.93 15.42 -8.49
C ILE A 199 14.80 14.41 -8.35
N GLY A 200 15.02 13.16 -8.77
CA GLY A 200 14.09 12.04 -8.62
C GLY A 200 14.60 10.92 -7.70
N SER A 201 15.87 10.98 -7.30
CA SER A 201 16.52 10.03 -6.38
C SER A 201 17.81 10.62 -5.84
N THR A 202 18.35 10.04 -4.76
CA THR A 202 19.63 10.45 -4.18
C THR A 202 20.32 9.28 -3.49
N ASP A 203 21.64 9.29 -3.47
CA ASP A 203 22.47 8.38 -2.67
C ASP A 203 22.60 8.82 -1.20
N ALA A 204 22.30 10.10 -0.94
CA ALA A 204 22.38 10.69 0.41
C ALA A 204 21.31 11.79 0.55
N ILE A 205 20.29 11.52 1.33
CA ILE A 205 19.24 12.51 1.62
C ILE A 205 19.76 13.54 2.64
N LYS A 206 19.34 14.80 2.48
CA LYS A 206 19.80 15.90 3.34
C LYS A 206 18.98 16.03 4.62
N GLY A 207 17.71 15.62 4.57
CA GLY A 207 16.78 15.79 5.67
C GLY A 207 16.23 17.21 5.78
N THR A 208 16.14 17.95 4.67
CA THR A 208 15.70 19.35 4.61
C THR A 208 14.32 19.57 5.27
N TYR A 209 13.42 18.62 5.16
CA TYR A 209 12.04 18.71 5.67
C TYR A 209 11.77 17.84 6.91
N LEU A 210 12.81 17.48 7.69
CA LEU A 210 12.61 16.65 8.89
C LEU A 210 11.92 17.39 10.04
N ASP A 211 12.01 18.72 10.11
CA ASP A 211 11.23 19.50 11.06
C ASP A 211 9.72 19.47 10.69
N ASN A 212 9.41 19.47 9.39
CA ASN A 212 8.06 19.27 8.88
C ASN A 212 7.52 17.86 9.18
N TYR A 213 8.38 16.83 9.04
CA TYR A 213 8.06 15.46 9.42
C TYR A 213 7.80 15.33 10.93
N LYS A 214 8.61 16.03 11.73
CA LYS A 214 8.43 16.08 13.19
C LYS A 214 7.07 16.63 13.58
N GLN A 215 6.68 17.78 13.03
CA GLN A 215 5.45 18.44 13.46
C GLN A 215 4.19 17.63 13.12
N ILE A 216 4.12 16.94 11.98
CA ILE A 216 2.99 16.06 11.67
C ILE A 216 3.03 14.78 12.52
N TRP A 217 4.22 14.22 12.79
CA TRP A 217 4.36 13.08 13.69
C TRP A 217 3.96 13.46 15.13
N ASP A 218 4.40 14.61 15.63
CA ASP A 218 3.97 15.12 16.94
C ASP A 218 2.45 15.23 17.03
N LEU A 219 1.80 15.78 16.00
CA LEU A 219 0.35 15.90 15.96
C LEU A 219 -0.33 14.53 16.05
N TYR A 220 0.15 13.55 15.30
CA TYR A 220 -0.41 12.20 15.29
C TYR A 220 -0.24 11.45 16.61
N ILE A 221 0.82 11.72 17.38
CA ILE A 221 1.05 11.05 18.67
C ILE A 221 0.45 11.78 19.86
N THR A 222 0.21 13.12 19.76
CA THR A 222 -0.40 13.91 20.84
C THR A 222 -1.92 13.92 20.77
N ASP A 223 -2.48 13.98 19.56
CA ASP A 223 -3.92 14.16 19.33
C ASP A 223 -4.61 12.86 18.92
N SER A 224 -4.10 11.75 19.43
CA SER A 224 -4.56 10.42 19.11
C SER A 224 -5.41 9.77 20.21
N THR A 225 -6.02 8.64 19.87
CA THR A 225 -6.85 7.83 20.76
C THR A 225 -6.05 7.13 21.85
N CYS A 226 -4.73 7.01 21.72
CA CYS A 226 -3.92 6.26 22.67
C CYS A 226 -2.70 7.05 23.18
N ASP A 227 -2.19 6.61 24.34
CA ASP A 227 -0.93 7.12 24.89
C ASP A 227 0.25 6.78 23.94
N PRO A 228 1.12 7.77 23.62
CA PRO A 228 2.27 7.55 22.75
C PRO A 228 3.23 6.43 23.19
N THR A 229 3.28 6.14 24.49
CA THR A 229 4.12 5.06 25.03
C THR A 229 3.64 3.64 24.65
N LEU A 230 2.40 3.51 24.14
CA LEU A 230 1.78 2.25 23.78
C LEU A 230 1.86 1.93 22.27
N LEU A 231 2.41 2.83 21.44
CA LEU A 231 2.37 2.70 19.99
C LEU A 231 3.03 1.42 19.47
N ALA A 232 4.09 0.93 20.13
CA ALA A 232 4.76 -0.32 19.74
C ALA A 232 3.84 -1.56 19.78
N SER A 233 2.73 -1.50 20.54
CA SER A 233 1.76 -2.59 20.65
C SER A 233 0.44 -2.33 19.92
N LYS A 234 0.28 -1.16 19.31
CA LYS A 234 -0.92 -0.80 18.56
C LYS A 234 -0.83 -1.29 17.12
N THR A 235 -1.88 -1.99 16.71
CA THR A 235 -1.99 -2.68 15.42
C THR A 235 -2.76 -1.85 14.38
N GLY A 236 -2.70 -2.25 13.11
CA GLY A 236 -3.58 -1.70 12.08
C GLY A 236 -5.06 -1.94 12.40
N ASN A 237 -5.40 -3.12 12.96
CA ASN A 237 -6.77 -3.44 13.34
C ASN A 237 -7.28 -2.57 14.50
N ASP A 238 -6.41 -2.15 15.44
CA ASP A 238 -6.80 -1.20 16.48
C ASP A 238 -7.25 0.12 15.85
N ALA A 239 -6.45 0.66 14.92
CA ALA A 239 -6.77 1.91 14.23
C ALA A 239 -8.08 1.83 13.41
N VAL A 240 -8.32 0.72 12.70
CA VAL A 240 -9.59 0.44 12.01
C VAL A 240 -10.75 0.43 13.00
N ALA A 241 -10.63 -0.32 14.10
CA ALA A 241 -11.68 -0.44 15.11
C ALA A 241 -12.00 0.91 15.77
N GLU A 242 -10.98 1.72 16.03
CA GLU A 242 -11.13 3.08 16.59
C GLU A 242 -11.90 3.99 15.60
N PHE A 243 -11.57 3.94 14.31
CA PHE A 243 -12.22 4.76 13.29
C PHE A 243 -13.67 4.33 13.02
N VAL A 244 -13.90 3.04 12.78
CA VAL A 244 -15.23 2.47 12.54
C VAL A 244 -16.12 2.59 13.80
N GLY A 245 -15.52 2.45 14.98
CA GLY A 245 -16.18 2.67 16.26
C GLY A 245 -16.50 4.14 16.57
N LYS A 246 -16.22 5.07 15.64
CA LYS A 246 -16.41 6.53 15.82
C LYS A 246 -15.67 7.08 17.05
N LYS A 247 -14.47 6.52 17.34
CA LYS A 247 -13.59 6.95 18.43
C LYS A 247 -12.58 7.99 18.01
N ALA A 248 -12.38 8.17 16.71
CA ALA A 248 -11.51 9.16 16.09
C ALA A 248 -12.16 9.78 14.87
N VAL A 249 -11.81 11.04 14.58
CA VAL A 249 -12.28 11.78 13.41
C VAL A 249 -11.43 11.49 12.19
N PHE A 250 -10.10 11.35 12.37
CA PHE A 250 -9.09 11.23 11.34
C PHE A 250 -8.35 9.89 11.39
N TYR A 251 -8.10 9.31 10.20
CA TYR A 251 -7.40 8.05 10.02
C TYR A 251 -6.46 8.13 8.82
N GLN A 252 -5.14 8.21 9.04
CA GLN A 252 -4.19 8.16 7.94
C GLN A 252 -4.18 6.75 7.33
N ASN A 253 -4.71 6.66 6.12
CA ASN A 253 -4.69 5.43 5.33
C ASN A 253 -5.00 5.76 3.86
N GLY A 254 -5.17 4.75 3.01
CA GLY A 254 -5.38 4.92 1.59
C GLY A 254 -6.68 4.31 1.07
N THR A 255 -6.84 4.35 -0.24
CA THR A 255 -8.01 3.84 -0.96
C THR A 255 -8.26 2.36 -0.73
N TRP A 256 -7.23 1.58 -0.39
CA TRP A 256 -7.32 0.15 -0.03
C TRP A 256 -8.09 -0.10 1.25
N ALA A 257 -8.12 0.87 2.19
CA ALA A 257 -8.84 0.73 3.45
C ALA A 257 -10.37 0.83 3.30
N TYR A 258 -10.89 1.09 2.11
CA TYR A 258 -12.33 1.31 1.92
C TYR A 258 -13.17 0.13 2.43
N ASN A 259 -12.77 -1.11 2.14
CA ASN A 259 -13.52 -2.28 2.59
C ASN A 259 -13.60 -2.40 4.11
N ASP A 260 -12.60 -1.89 4.83
CA ASP A 260 -12.57 -1.88 6.30
C ASP A 260 -13.48 -0.79 6.91
N VAL A 261 -13.73 0.30 6.16
CA VAL A 261 -14.41 1.50 6.71
C VAL A 261 -15.78 1.78 6.05
N LYS A 262 -16.16 1.04 5.01
CA LYS A 262 -17.40 1.28 4.23
C LYS A 262 -18.70 1.24 5.04
N ASP A 263 -18.72 0.53 6.17
CA ASP A 263 -19.90 0.46 7.05
C ASP A 263 -20.22 1.80 7.73
N LEU A 264 -19.32 2.78 7.69
CA LEU A 264 -19.61 4.16 8.08
C LEU A 264 -20.51 4.90 7.09
N GLY A 265 -20.67 4.36 5.87
CA GLY A 265 -21.44 4.93 4.76
C GLY A 265 -20.57 5.84 3.87
N ASP A 266 -20.72 5.68 2.56
CA ASP A 266 -19.93 6.37 1.54
C ASP A 266 -20.01 7.90 1.65
N ASP A 267 -21.22 8.42 1.89
CA ASP A 267 -21.47 9.86 2.06
C ASP A 267 -20.77 10.44 3.29
N ASN A 268 -20.41 9.58 4.26
CA ASN A 268 -19.76 9.99 5.51
C ASN A 268 -18.23 9.93 5.44
N LEU A 269 -17.67 9.34 4.40
CA LEU A 269 -16.22 9.26 4.21
C LEU A 269 -15.70 10.45 3.39
N GLY A 270 -14.60 11.04 3.85
CA GLY A 270 -13.81 12.02 3.12
C GLY A 270 -12.33 11.68 3.18
N MET A 271 -11.51 12.37 2.40
CA MET A 271 -10.05 12.22 2.43
C MET A 271 -9.38 13.57 2.22
N LEU A 272 -8.39 13.87 3.05
CA LEU A 272 -7.56 15.08 3.01
C LEU A 272 -6.14 14.74 2.60
N PRO A 273 -5.41 15.66 1.95
CA PRO A 273 -3.96 15.55 1.83
C PRO A 273 -3.28 15.50 3.21
N ILE A 274 -2.11 14.87 3.27
CA ILE A 274 -1.25 14.93 4.45
C ILE A 274 -0.42 16.21 4.35
N TYR A 275 -0.85 17.25 5.03
CA TYR A 275 -0.12 18.50 5.10
C TYR A 275 0.98 18.42 6.15
N ILE A 276 2.17 18.93 5.82
CA ILE A 276 3.34 18.92 6.71
C ILE A 276 3.94 20.31 6.96
N GLY A 277 3.23 21.37 6.59
CA GLY A 277 3.66 22.76 6.85
C GLY A 277 4.74 23.25 5.86
N VAL A 278 4.62 22.89 4.60
CA VAL A 278 5.48 23.40 3.53
C VAL A 278 4.80 24.53 2.75
N ASP A 279 5.57 25.45 2.20
CA ASP A 279 5.04 26.55 1.40
C ASP A 279 4.29 26.01 0.16
N GLY A 280 3.08 26.51 -0.08
CA GLY A 280 2.27 26.16 -1.24
C GLY A 280 1.48 24.85 -1.08
N GLU A 281 1.44 24.26 0.11
CA GLU A 281 0.72 23.00 0.37
C GLU A 281 -0.80 23.13 0.21
N GLU A 282 -1.35 24.32 0.16
CA GLU A 282 -2.75 24.55 -0.18
C GLU A 282 -3.11 24.06 -1.60
N ASN A 283 -2.10 23.88 -2.48
CA ASN A 283 -2.25 23.31 -3.80
C ASN A 283 -1.92 21.81 -3.86
N GLN A 284 -1.55 21.20 -2.73
CA GLN A 284 -1.25 19.80 -2.64
C GLN A 284 -2.52 18.96 -2.81
N GLY A 285 -2.41 17.88 -3.57
CA GLY A 285 -3.36 16.78 -3.66
C GLY A 285 -2.96 15.62 -2.77
N LEU A 286 -3.55 14.46 -3.03
CA LEU A 286 -3.27 13.22 -2.32
C LEU A 286 -1.99 12.56 -2.80
N CYS A 287 -1.44 11.65 -1.99
CA CYS A 287 -0.26 10.86 -2.36
C CYS A 287 -0.69 9.71 -3.27
N THR A 288 -0.18 9.66 -4.50
CA THR A 288 -0.61 8.68 -5.51
C THR A 288 0.57 7.97 -6.13
N GLY A 289 0.46 6.65 -6.31
CA GLY A 289 1.51 5.83 -6.91
C GLY A 289 1.16 4.36 -6.95
N SER A 290 2.18 3.52 -7.17
CA SER A 290 2.08 2.06 -7.10
C SER A 290 3.32 1.48 -6.42
N GLU A 291 3.10 0.50 -5.55
CA GLU A 291 4.15 -0.29 -4.92
C GLU A 291 3.90 -1.80 -5.10
N ASN A 292 2.73 -2.16 -5.61
CA ASN A 292 2.27 -3.54 -5.71
C ASN A 292 2.53 -4.08 -7.11
N PHE A 293 3.54 -4.95 -7.26
CA PHE A 293 3.95 -5.50 -8.54
C PHE A 293 3.88 -7.03 -8.54
N TRP A 294 3.14 -7.60 -9.48
CA TRP A 294 3.12 -9.04 -9.71
C TRP A 294 4.42 -9.54 -10.31
N CYS A 295 4.92 -10.65 -9.77
CA CYS A 295 6.03 -11.44 -10.29
C CYS A 295 5.56 -12.86 -10.57
N VAL A 296 5.98 -13.42 -11.71
CA VAL A 296 5.78 -14.83 -12.04
C VAL A 296 7.06 -15.60 -11.70
N ASN A 297 6.93 -16.69 -10.95
CA ASN A 297 8.06 -17.47 -10.49
C ASN A 297 8.72 -18.25 -11.64
N ASN A 298 9.97 -17.91 -11.96
CA ASN A 298 10.73 -18.53 -13.05
C ASN A 298 11.16 -19.98 -12.74
N ALA A 299 11.10 -20.43 -11.49
CA ALA A 299 11.38 -21.81 -11.08
C ALA A 299 10.17 -22.74 -11.26
N SER A 300 9.00 -22.21 -11.61
CA SER A 300 7.81 -23.01 -11.93
C SER A 300 7.97 -23.74 -13.26
N SER A 301 7.16 -24.78 -13.49
CA SER A 301 7.14 -25.43 -14.79
C SER A 301 6.66 -24.48 -15.89
N ASP A 302 7.08 -24.69 -17.14
CA ASP A 302 6.64 -23.88 -18.29
C ASP A 302 5.10 -23.86 -18.40
N ALA A 303 4.44 -24.96 -18.07
CA ALA A 303 2.98 -25.08 -18.05
C ALA A 303 2.34 -24.20 -16.96
N ASP A 304 2.90 -24.21 -15.74
CA ASP A 304 2.41 -23.37 -14.64
C ASP A 304 2.69 -21.88 -14.89
N ILE A 305 3.84 -21.55 -15.49
CA ILE A 305 4.15 -20.18 -15.93
C ILE A 305 3.09 -19.69 -16.92
N GLN A 306 2.82 -20.50 -17.96
CA GLN A 306 1.82 -20.14 -18.97
C GLN A 306 0.42 -20.01 -18.37
N ALA A 307 0.01 -20.94 -17.49
CA ALA A 307 -1.26 -20.87 -16.78
C ALA A 307 -1.37 -19.61 -15.94
N THR A 308 -0.29 -19.22 -15.27
CA THR A 308 -0.23 -17.98 -14.46
C THR A 308 -0.36 -16.73 -15.35
N LEU A 309 0.34 -16.69 -16.49
CA LEU A 309 0.24 -15.58 -17.43
C LEU A 309 -1.17 -15.48 -18.04
N ASP A 310 -1.81 -16.61 -18.36
CA ASP A 310 -3.18 -16.64 -18.88
C ASP A 310 -4.20 -16.17 -17.82
N PHE A 311 -4.02 -16.58 -16.56
CA PHE A 311 -4.83 -16.09 -15.45
C PHE A 311 -4.71 -14.57 -15.27
N LEU A 312 -3.49 -14.04 -15.21
CA LEU A 312 -3.25 -12.61 -15.07
C LEU A 312 -3.82 -11.82 -16.26
N TYR A 313 -3.61 -12.32 -17.48
CA TYR A 313 -4.17 -11.70 -18.68
C TYR A 313 -5.70 -11.69 -18.63
N TRP A 314 -6.33 -12.78 -18.20
CA TRP A 314 -7.78 -12.87 -18.02
C TRP A 314 -8.27 -11.88 -16.94
N CYS A 315 -7.58 -11.76 -15.80
CA CYS A 315 -7.92 -10.79 -14.75
C CYS A 315 -8.00 -9.36 -15.29
N VAL A 316 -7.07 -8.95 -16.14
CA VAL A 316 -6.97 -7.55 -16.61
C VAL A 316 -7.68 -7.28 -17.94
N THR A 317 -8.24 -8.32 -18.59
CA THR A 317 -8.86 -8.15 -19.93
C THR A 317 -10.27 -8.70 -20.06
N SER A 318 -10.68 -9.67 -19.24
CA SER A 318 -12.04 -10.20 -19.25
C SER A 318 -13.03 -9.26 -18.57
N GLU A 319 -14.32 -9.40 -18.91
CA GLU A 319 -15.39 -8.66 -18.23
C GLU A 319 -15.46 -9.02 -16.76
N ALA A 320 -15.35 -10.31 -16.41
CA ALA A 320 -15.38 -10.79 -15.03
C ALA A 320 -14.19 -10.27 -14.22
N GLY A 321 -12.96 -10.40 -14.74
CA GLY A 321 -11.75 -9.93 -14.08
C GLY A 321 -11.75 -8.43 -13.84
N THR A 322 -11.98 -7.63 -14.89
CA THR A 322 -11.95 -6.17 -14.78
C THR A 322 -13.08 -5.63 -13.89
N SER A 323 -14.29 -6.23 -13.91
CA SER A 323 -15.37 -5.87 -12.98
C SER A 323 -15.03 -6.23 -11.54
N ALA A 324 -14.49 -7.42 -11.28
CA ALA A 324 -14.09 -7.80 -9.92
C ALA A 324 -13.03 -6.87 -9.36
N MET A 325 -12.01 -6.55 -10.16
CA MET A 325 -10.93 -5.64 -9.73
C MET A 325 -11.44 -4.22 -9.45
N ALA A 326 -12.35 -3.69 -10.28
CA ALA A 326 -12.89 -2.34 -10.11
C ALA A 326 -13.98 -2.26 -9.02
N ASP A 327 -14.97 -3.18 -9.05
CA ASP A 327 -16.21 -3.05 -8.27
C ASP A 327 -16.12 -3.71 -6.88
N LYS A 328 -15.40 -4.85 -6.78
CA LYS A 328 -15.24 -5.57 -5.52
C LYS A 328 -13.97 -5.18 -4.78
N MET A 329 -12.83 -5.26 -5.47
CA MET A 329 -11.54 -4.91 -4.87
C MET A 329 -11.30 -3.40 -4.78
N GLY A 330 -12.04 -2.60 -5.55
CA GLY A 330 -11.90 -1.15 -5.56
C GLY A 330 -10.58 -0.68 -6.20
N PHE A 331 -10.00 -1.48 -7.10
CA PHE A 331 -8.71 -1.18 -7.72
C PHE A 331 -8.82 -0.21 -8.90
N VAL A 332 -7.83 0.64 -9.04
CA VAL A 332 -7.49 1.32 -10.29
C VAL A 332 -6.33 0.56 -10.91
N ILE A 333 -6.58 -0.16 -11.98
CA ILE A 333 -5.55 -1.00 -12.60
C ILE A 333 -4.89 -0.28 -13.79
N PRO A 334 -3.55 -0.38 -13.96
CA PRO A 334 -2.83 0.34 -15.03
C PRO A 334 -2.91 -0.36 -16.39
N PHE A 335 -4.06 -0.92 -16.77
CA PHE A 335 -4.24 -1.70 -17.99
C PHE A 335 -5.30 -1.08 -18.92
N LYS A 336 -5.16 -1.34 -20.24
CA LYS A 336 -5.97 -0.74 -21.30
C LYS A 336 -7.48 -1.00 -21.19
N LYS A 337 -7.87 -2.12 -20.54
CA LYS A 337 -9.28 -2.50 -20.34
C LYS A 337 -9.77 -2.25 -18.92
N ALA A 338 -9.05 -1.44 -18.16
CA ALA A 338 -9.49 -1.03 -16.82
C ALA A 338 -10.90 -0.46 -16.85
N LYS A 339 -11.66 -0.79 -15.83
CA LYS A 339 -12.96 -0.15 -15.53
C LYS A 339 -12.78 0.90 -14.46
N ASP A 340 -13.67 1.88 -14.43
CA ASP A 340 -13.71 2.85 -13.35
C ASP A 340 -14.09 2.14 -12.05
N SER A 341 -13.35 2.41 -11.00
CA SER A 341 -13.61 1.84 -9.67
C SER A 341 -14.82 2.52 -9.03
N THR A 342 -15.65 1.72 -8.36
CA THR A 342 -16.78 2.21 -7.56
C THR A 342 -16.40 2.66 -6.15
N ASN A 343 -15.13 2.54 -5.77
CA ASN A 343 -14.63 2.99 -4.47
C ASN A 343 -14.74 4.52 -4.32
N PRO A 344 -15.54 5.04 -3.37
CA PRO A 344 -15.77 6.49 -3.21
C PRO A 344 -14.51 7.27 -2.85
N LEU A 345 -13.52 6.65 -2.20
CA LEU A 345 -12.25 7.30 -1.89
C LEU A 345 -11.44 7.59 -3.17
N ILE A 346 -11.61 6.78 -4.21
CA ILE A 346 -11.01 7.04 -5.53
C ILE A 346 -11.72 8.20 -6.24
N ALA A 347 -13.04 8.29 -6.12
CA ALA A 347 -13.77 9.44 -6.64
C ALA A 347 -13.27 10.75 -5.99
N ILE A 348 -13.05 10.76 -4.67
CA ILE A 348 -12.45 11.90 -3.96
C ILE A 348 -11.04 12.21 -4.49
N ALA A 349 -10.20 11.20 -4.72
CA ALA A 349 -8.87 11.39 -5.29
C ALA A 349 -8.94 12.05 -6.69
N ASN A 350 -9.86 11.60 -7.53
CA ASN A 350 -10.09 12.16 -8.85
C ASN A 350 -10.58 13.62 -8.78
N ASP A 351 -11.41 13.98 -7.79
CA ASP A 351 -11.86 15.35 -7.56
C ASP A 351 -10.70 16.31 -7.25
N TYR A 352 -9.71 15.87 -6.47
CA TYR A 352 -8.49 16.66 -6.23
C TYR A 352 -7.72 16.92 -7.54
N VAL A 353 -7.57 15.92 -8.38
CA VAL A 353 -6.91 16.05 -9.69
C VAL A 353 -7.72 16.98 -10.59
N ALA A 354 -9.04 16.82 -10.66
CA ALA A 354 -9.95 17.67 -11.44
C ALA A 354 -9.93 19.13 -10.95
N ALA A 355 -9.74 19.37 -9.66
CA ALA A 355 -9.56 20.68 -9.06
C ALA A 355 -8.17 21.30 -9.32
N GLY A 356 -7.29 20.62 -10.05
CA GLY A 356 -5.94 21.10 -10.39
C GLY A 356 -4.94 21.00 -9.24
N LYS A 357 -5.22 20.19 -8.21
CA LYS A 357 -4.27 19.94 -7.12
C LYS A 357 -3.14 19.05 -7.60
N THR A 358 -1.94 19.30 -7.08
CA THR A 358 -0.74 18.53 -7.44
C THR A 358 -0.64 17.29 -6.55
N SER A 359 -0.72 16.10 -7.15
CA SER A 359 -0.47 14.85 -6.44
C SER A 359 0.96 14.79 -5.91
N VAL A 360 1.13 14.14 -4.76
CA VAL A 360 2.43 13.79 -4.20
C VAL A 360 2.80 12.40 -4.70
N ASP A 361 3.87 12.33 -5.49
CA ASP A 361 4.35 11.04 -6.02
C ASP A 361 4.94 10.16 -4.90
N TRP A 362 4.79 8.86 -5.06
CA TRP A 362 5.42 7.90 -4.16
C TRP A 362 6.91 7.76 -4.47
N CYS A 363 7.75 8.19 -3.53
CA CYS A 363 9.21 8.05 -3.61
C CYS A 363 9.72 6.74 -3.00
N PHE A 364 8.85 5.79 -2.71
CA PHE A 364 9.20 4.53 -2.03
C PHE A 364 10.27 3.73 -2.78
N SER A 365 10.22 3.77 -4.10
CA SER A 365 11.19 3.11 -4.97
C SER A 365 12.62 3.63 -4.85
N THR A 366 12.79 4.79 -4.23
CA THR A 366 14.11 5.42 -4.02
C THR A 366 14.64 5.24 -2.61
N MET A 367 13.82 4.74 -1.68
CA MET A 367 14.25 4.43 -0.32
C MET A 367 15.31 3.32 -0.36
N PRO A 368 16.41 3.42 0.39
CA PRO A 368 17.58 2.59 0.14
C PRO A 368 17.42 1.10 0.48
N SER A 369 16.61 0.77 1.50
CA SER A 369 16.39 -0.62 1.93
C SER A 369 15.24 -0.74 2.93
N GLU A 370 14.76 -1.97 3.18
CA GLU A 370 13.83 -2.25 4.28
C GLU A 370 14.48 -1.99 5.66
N GLU A 371 15.79 -2.20 5.78
CA GLU A 371 16.53 -1.91 7.02
C GLU A 371 16.50 -0.42 7.35
N TRP A 372 16.60 0.46 6.35
CA TRP A 372 16.43 1.89 6.55
C TRP A 372 15.02 2.22 7.07
N LYS A 373 13.97 1.69 6.43
CA LYS A 373 12.59 1.89 6.86
C LYS A 373 12.39 1.44 8.30
N ASN A 374 12.90 0.26 8.65
CA ASN A 374 12.82 -0.30 10.01
C ASN A 374 13.58 0.54 11.03
N GLY A 375 14.75 1.08 10.65
CA GLY A 375 15.54 1.99 11.47
C GLY A 375 14.79 3.29 11.79
N VAL A 376 14.15 3.89 10.78
CA VAL A 376 13.30 5.08 10.94
C VAL A 376 12.10 4.76 11.83
N GLY A 377 11.40 3.64 11.59
CA GLY A 377 10.25 3.20 12.40
C GLY A 377 10.61 3.00 13.86
N SER A 378 11.75 2.36 14.14
CA SER A 378 12.26 2.15 15.51
C SER A 378 12.56 3.47 16.21
N ALA A 379 13.17 4.43 15.49
CA ALA A 379 13.49 5.75 16.04
C ALA A 379 12.22 6.58 16.31
N LEU A 380 11.20 6.54 15.43
CA LEU A 380 9.90 7.18 15.64
C LEU A 380 9.19 6.62 16.87
N THR A 381 9.25 5.29 17.04
CA THR A 381 8.66 4.60 18.20
C THR A 381 9.35 5.02 19.50
N ALA A 382 10.69 5.04 19.51
CA ALA A 382 11.47 5.46 20.68
C ALA A 382 11.21 6.94 21.03
N TYR A 383 11.10 7.80 20.03
CA TYR A 383 10.76 9.21 20.22
C TYR A 383 9.38 9.36 20.85
N ALA A 384 8.35 8.70 20.31
CA ALA A 384 7.00 8.75 20.84
C ALA A 384 6.90 8.23 22.28
N ALA A 385 7.65 7.18 22.61
CA ALA A 385 7.71 6.60 23.95
C ALA A 385 8.54 7.44 24.94
N GLY A 386 9.21 8.50 24.49
CA GLY A 386 10.11 9.30 25.35
C GLY A 386 11.40 8.57 25.77
N THR A 387 11.74 7.46 25.09
CA THR A 387 12.99 6.69 25.32
C THR A 387 14.09 7.09 24.36
N GLY A 388 13.78 7.89 23.34
CA GLY A 388 14.67 8.51 22.39
C GLY A 388 14.29 9.98 22.15
N ASP A 389 15.07 10.68 21.35
CA ASP A 389 14.83 12.04 20.94
C ASP A 389 14.71 12.19 19.42
N TRP A 390 14.35 13.38 18.94
CA TRP A 390 14.21 13.63 17.50
C TRP A 390 15.54 13.51 16.74
N ASN A 391 16.68 13.77 17.38
CA ASN A 391 18.00 13.57 16.78
C ASN A 391 18.22 12.10 16.41
N GLY A 392 17.68 11.16 17.19
CA GLY A 392 17.69 9.75 16.84
C GLY A 392 16.93 9.46 15.53
N VAL A 393 15.79 10.14 15.31
CA VAL A 393 15.04 10.03 14.05
C VAL A 393 15.83 10.65 12.89
N VAL A 394 16.43 11.84 13.10
CA VAL A 394 17.28 12.50 12.09
C VAL A 394 18.46 11.59 11.69
N THR A 395 19.14 11.01 12.66
CA THR A 395 20.26 10.08 12.42
C THR A 395 19.81 8.84 11.65
N ALA A 396 18.72 8.21 12.08
CA ALA A 396 18.17 7.03 11.36
C ALA A 396 17.77 7.37 9.94
N PHE A 397 17.19 8.56 9.72
CA PHE A 397 16.72 9.00 8.41
C PHE A 397 17.90 9.36 7.49
N VAL A 398 18.81 10.24 7.91
CA VAL A 398 19.87 10.81 7.07
C VAL A 398 21.09 9.90 6.98
N ASP A 399 21.69 9.58 8.13
CA ASP A 399 22.91 8.75 8.16
C ASP A 399 22.58 7.30 7.77
N GLY A 400 21.41 6.83 8.21
CA GLY A 400 20.85 5.53 7.82
C GLY A 400 20.67 5.42 6.31
N TRP A 401 20.13 6.46 5.64
CA TRP A 401 19.96 6.48 4.19
C TRP A 401 21.29 6.26 3.47
N ALA A 402 22.29 7.12 3.75
CA ALA A 402 23.59 7.06 3.09
C ALA A 402 24.30 5.71 3.32
N LYS A 403 24.17 5.16 4.54
CA LYS A 403 24.73 3.86 4.89
C LYS A 403 24.07 2.73 4.08
N GLU A 404 22.75 2.65 4.11
CA GLU A 404 22.01 1.57 3.47
C GLU A 404 22.07 1.66 1.93
N TYR A 405 22.05 2.87 1.38
CA TYR A 405 22.26 3.07 -0.06
C TYR A 405 23.61 2.51 -0.52
N LYS A 406 24.66 2.78 0.25
CA LYS A 406 25.99 2.24 -0.04
C LYS A 406 26.06 0.71 0.07
N LEU A 407 25.33 0.12 1.01
CA LEU A 407 25.27 -1.35 1.15
C LEU A 407 24.52 -2.00 -0.01
N ALA A 408 23.46 -1.37 -0.49
CA ALA A 408 22.66 -1.89 -1.59
C ALA A 408 23.33 -1.75 -2.98
N ASN A 409 24.21 -0.74 -3.16
CA ASN A 409 24.76 -0.38 -4.47
C ASN A 409 26.30 -0.47 -4.54
N GLY A 410 27.00 -0.83 -3.48
CA GLY A 410 28.46 -0.95 -3.40
C GLY A 410 28.91 -2.36 -3.28
#